data_e47992abb0e4326e4aa864f22964ce71
#
_entry.id   e47992abb0e4326e4aa864f22964ce71
#
_cell.length_a   1.000
_cell.length_b   1.000
_cell.length_c   1.000
_cell.angle_alpha   90.00
_cell.angle_beta   90.00
_cell.angle_gamma   90.00
#
_symmetry.space_group_name_H-M   'P 1'
#
loop_
_entity.id
_entity.type
_entity.pdbx_description
1 polymer ?
#
loop_
_entity_poly.entity_id
_entity_poly.type
_entity_poly.pdbx_seq_one_letter_code
_entity_poly.pdbx_strand_id
1 'polypeptide(L)'
;MEFSKKTRELSIQKMKERTLDLLIIGGGITGAGVALQAAASGLDTGLIEMQDFAEGTSSRSTKLVHGGLRYLKQFDVEVVSDTVSERAVVQQIAPHIPKPDPMLLPVYEEDGATFSLFRLKVAMELYDLLAGVNNTPAANKVLSKEEVLERQPNLKKEGLVGGGVYLDFRNNDARLVIENIKRANQDGALIANHVKAEGFLFDESGKITGVVARDLLTDQVFEIKARLVINTTGPWSDKVRNLSNKGTQFSQMRPTKGVHLVVDSSKIKVSQPVYFDTGLGDGRMVFVLPRENKTYFGTTDTDYTGDLEHPKVTQEDVDYLLGIVNNRFPEANITVQDIESSWAGLRPLIAGNSASDYNGGNNGTISDESFNNLIATVESYLTKEKTREDVEAAVSKLESSTSEKHLDPSAVSRGSSLDRDDNGLLTLAGGKITDYR
;
A
#
# COMPACT_ATOMS: atom_id res chain seq x y z
N MET A 1 21.71 -1.12 -21.07
CA MET A 1 20.95 -0.60 -22.25
C MET A 1 20.38 0.76 -21.84
N GLU A 2 20.33 1.72 -22.77
CA GLU A 2 19.72 3.03 -22.49
C GLU A 2 18.21 2.88 -22.30
N PHE A 3 17.62 3.57 -21.31
CA PHE A 3 16.18 3.56 -21.08
C PHE A 3 15.58 4.82 -21.70
N SER A 4 15.03 4.69 -22.90
CA SER A 4 14.62 5.81 -23.75
C SER A 4 13.47 5.43 -24.70
N LYS A 5 12.91 6.42 -25.40
CA LYS A 5 11.92 6.18 -26.47
C LYS A 5 12.44 5.19 -27.53
N LYS A 6 13.71 5.30 -27.90
CA LYS A 6 14.33 4.40 -28.88
C LYS A 6 14.37 2.94 -28.41
N THR A 7 14.71 2.72 -27.13
CA THR A 7 14.71 1.36 -26.57
C THR A 7 13.31 0.81 -26.37
N ARG A 8 12.29 1.66 -26.12
CA ARG A 8 10.87 1.27 -26.14
C ARG A 8 10.46 0.71 -27.49
N GLU A 9 10.76 1.42 -28.58
CA GLU A 9 10.46 1.00 -29.95
C GLU A 9 11.14 -0.35 -30.29
N LEU A 10 12.41 -0.51 -29.92
CA LEU A 10 13.15 -1.77 -30.08
C LEU A 10 12.55 -2.92 -29.24
N SER A 11 12.07 -2.62 -28.03
CA SER A 11 11.40 -3.62 -27.17
C SER A 11 10.11 -4.11 -27.81
N ILE A 12 9.29 -3.21 -28.35
CA ILE A 12 8.06 -3.57 -29.07
C ILE A 12 8.39 -4.44 -30.28
N GLN A 13 9.38 -4.04 -31.08
CA GLN A 13 9.79 -4.82 -32.24
C GLN A 13 10.22 -6.24 -31.87
N LYS A 14 11.06 -6.39 -30.84
CA LYS A 14 11.51 -7.70 -30.34
C LYS A 14 10.37 -8.54 -29.76
N MET A 15 9.40 -7.93 -29.08
CA MET A 15 8.23 -8.65 -28.57
C MET A 15 7.34 -9.20 -29.70
N LYS A 16 7.29 -8.54 -30.84
CA LYS A 16 6.56 -9.00 -32.04
C LYS A 16 7.24 -10.18 -32.75
N GLU A 17 8.56 -10.29 -32.67
CA GLU A 17 9.36 -11.23 -33.46
C GLU A 17 9.55 -12.60 -32.78
N ARG A 18 9.25 -12.73 -31.50
CA ARG A 18 9.53 -13.98 -30.76
C ARG A 18 8.42 -14.33 -29.76
N THR A 19 8.46 -15.57 -29.26
CA THR A 19 7.59 -16.01 -28.16
C THR A 19 8.34 -15.84 -26.86
N LEU A 20 7.79 -15.02 -25.96
CA LEU A 20 8.30 -14.78 -24.61
C LEU A 20 8.04 -15.97 -23.69
N ASP A 21 8.86 -16.14 -22.65
CA ASP A 21 8.53 -17.04 -21.56
C ASP A 21 7.40 -16.45 -20.68
N LEU A 22 7.48 -15.14 -20.40
CA LEU A 22 6.51 -14.42 -19.59
C LEU A 22 6.19 -13.05 -20.21
N LEU A 23 4.89 -12.76 -20.34
CA LEU A 23 4.38 -11.41 -20.64
C LEU A 23 3.60 -10.89 -19.44
N ILE A 24 3.95 -9.68 -18.99
CA ILE A 24 3.35 -8.98 -17.87
C ILE A 24 2.50 -7.83 -18.39
N ILE A 25 1.25 -7.77 -17.96
CA ILE A 25 0.31 -6.68 -18.24
C ILE A 25 0.19 -5.82 -16.98
N GLY A 26 0.67 -4.56 -17.08
CA GLY A 26 0.64 -3.58 -15.99
C GLY A 26 2.04 -3.22 -15.47
N GLY A 27 2.35 -1.92 -15.51
CA GLY A 27 3.65 -1.34 -15.11
C GLY A 27 3.60 -0.60 -13.77
N GLY A 28 2.74 -1.02 -12.85
CA GLY A 28 2.77 -0.62 -11.45
C GLY A 28 3.87 -1.34 -10.66
N ILE A 29 3.90 -1.18 -9.34
CA ILE A 29 4.95 -1.77 -8.49
C ILE A 29 4.94 -3.30 -8.57
N THR A 30 3.78 -3.94 -8.64
CA THR A 30 3.64 -5.40 -8.75
C THR A 30 4.24 -5.90 -10.05
N GLY A 31 3.84 -5.33 -11.20
CA GLY A 31 4.39 -5.75 -12.50
C GLY A 31 5.87 -5.46 -12.64
N ALA A 32 6.34 -4.33 -12.09
CA ALA A 32 7.76 -4.01 -12.05
C ALA A 32 8.58 -5.03 -11.25
N GLY A 33 8.05 -5.49 -10.12
CA GLY A 33 8.67 -6.53 -9.30
C GLY A 33 8.72 -7.88 -10.03
N VAL A 34 7.59 -8.32 -10.60
CA VAL A 34 7.53 -9.55 -11.40
C VAL A 34 8.52 -9.50 -12.58
N ALA A 35 8.58 -8.36 -13.30
CA ALA A 35 9.50 -8.19 -14.43
C ALA A 35 10.97 -8.30 -13.99
N LEU A 36 11.32 -7.68 -12.85
CA LEU A 36 12.66 -7.72 -12.31
C LEU A 36 13.06 -9.16 -11.91
N GLN A 37 12.22 -9.85 -11.17
CA GLN A 37 12.50 -11.21 -10.72
C GLN A 37 12.59 -12.20 -11.90
N ALA A 38 11.69 -12.10 -12.85
CA ALA A 38 11.68 -12.95 -14.03
C ALA A 38 12.94 -12.73 -14.90
N ALA A 39 13.30 -11.48 -15.19
CA ALA A 39 14.50 -11.15 -15.96
C ALA A 39 15.78 -11.57 -15.24
N ALA A 40 15.88 -11.32 -13.94
CA ALA A 40 17.03 -11.74 -13.13
C ALA A 40 17.17 -13.27 -13.05
N SER A 41 16.07 -14.01 -13.23
CA SER A 41 16.07 -15.48 -13.29
C SER A 41 16.36 -16.01 -14.70
N GLY A 42 16.61 -15.13 -15.67
CA GLY A 42 16.97 -15.50 -17.06
C GLY A 42 15.78 -15.85 -17.97
N LEU A 43 14.55 -15.53 -17.55
CA LEU A 43 13.37 -15.71 -18.40
C LEU A 43 13.30 -14.62 -19.48
N ASP A 44 12.91 -15.01 -20.70
CA ASP A 44 12.59 -14.06 -21.78
C ASP A 44 11.28 -13.34 -21.44
N THR A 45 11.41 -12.12 -20.90
CA THR A 45 10.34 -11.41 -20.23
C THR A 45 9.94 -10.15 -20.99
N GLY A 46 8.62 -9.94 -21.17
CA GLY A 46 8.04 -8.69 -21.65
C GLY A 46 7.12 -8.05 -20.63
N LEU A 47 7.08 -6.72 -20.62
CA LEU A 47 6.12 -5.94 -19.83
C LEU A 47 5.51 -4.85 -20.69
N ILE A 48 4.16 -4.76 -20.68
CA ILE A 48 3.41 -3.68 -21.31
C ILE A 48 2.58 -2.93 -20.27
N GLU A 49 2.53 -1.61 -20.43
CA GLU A 49 1.75 -0.69 -19.58
C GLU A 49 0.94 0.25 -20.48
N MET A 50 -0.37 0.39 -20.20
CA MET A 50 -1.24 1.21 -21.06
C MET A 50 -1.03 2.71 -20.92
N GLN A 51 -0.59 3.16 -19.74
CA GLN A 51 -0.28 4.56 -19.45
C GLN A 51 1.24 4.73 -19.30
N ASP A 52 1.69 5.65 -18.44
CA ASP A 52 3.08 5.64 -18.01
C ASP A 52 3.28 4.70 -16.82
N PHE A 53 4.51 4.30 -16.56
CA PHE A 53 4.84 3.46 -15.41
C PHE A 53 4.43 4.14 -14.11
N ALA A 54 3.88 3.36 -13.19
CA ALA A 54 3.37 3.82 -11.91
C ALA A 54 2.16 4.77 -11.96
N GLU A 55 1.54 5.04 -13.10
CA GLU A 55 0.47 6.03 -13.25
C GLU A 55 -0.74 5.78 -12.32
N GLY A 56 -1.09 4.53 -12.06
CA GLY A 56 -2.20 4.15 -11.18
C GLY A 56 -1.87 4.29 -9.69
N THR A 57 -2.24 3.29 -8.91
CA THR A 57 -2.06 3.23 -7.44
C THR A 57 -0.63 3.50 -7.00
N SER A 58 0.34 3.07 -7.80
CA SER A 58 1.78 3.09 -7.47
C SER A 58 2.43 4.47 -7.49
N SER A 59 1.70 5.55 -7.78
CA SER A 59 2.16 6.94 -7.61
C SER A 59 1.16 7.80 -6.85
N ARG A 60 -0.04 7.27 -6.57
CA ARG A 60 -1.14 8.01 -5.96
C ARG A 60 -1.40 7.57 -4.52
N SER A 61 -0.37 7.17 -3.81
CA SER A 61 -0.36 6.71 -2.42
C SER A 61 -0.03 7.84 -1.44
N THR A 62 0.07 7.50 -0.15
CA THR A 62 0.59 8.42 0.90
C THR A 62 2.12 8.64 0.79
N LYS A 63 2.78 7.98 -0.15
CA LYS A 63 4.25 8.09 -0.38
C LYS A 63 5.08 7.67 0.84
N LEU A 64 4.62 6.60 1.49
CA LEU A 64 5.28 5.95 2.61
C LEU A 64 5.52 4.47 2.28
N VAL A 65 6.58 3.90 2.84
CA VAL A 65 6.72 2.46 3.06
C VAL A 65 6.58 2.25 4.55
N HIS A 66 5.35 1.97 4.99
CA HIS A 66 5.01 1.93 6.41
C HIS A 66 4.63 0.51 6.85
N GLY A 67 4.96 0.16 8.09
CA GLY A 67 4.68 -1.15 8.67
C GLY A 67 3.24 -1.36 9.11
N GLY A 68 2.38 -0.34 9.01
CA GLY A 68 0.96 -0.46 9.32
C GLY A 68 0.66 -0.66 10.81
N LEU A 69 1.25 0.14 11.68
CA LEU A 69 1.04 0.07 13.14
C LEU A 69 -0.45 -0.07 13.54
N ARG A 70 -1.36 0.59 12.80
CA ARG A 70 -2.81 0.49 13.07
C ARG A 70 -3.38 -0.93 12.97
N TYR A 71 -2.76 -1.81 12.16
CA TYR A 71 -3.21 -3.19 12.03
C TYR A 71 -2.98 -4.00 13.31
N LEU A 72 -2.07 -3.56 14.18
CA LEU A 72 -1.92 -4.14 15.51
C LEU A 72 -3.14 -3.89 16.43
N LYS A 73 -3.99 -2.89 16.11
CA LYS A 73 -5.30 -2.75 16.78
C LYS A 73 -6.20 -3.97 16.51
N GLN A 74 -6.09 -4.55 15.33
CA GLN A 74 -6.84 -5.74 14.91
C GLN A 74 -6.02 -7.03 15.10
N PHE A 75 -4.81 -6.92 15.65
CA PHE A 75 -3.84 -7.99 15.85
C PHE A 75 -3.45 -8.73 14.55
N ASP A 76 -3.49 -8.06 13.44
CA ASP A 76 -2.95 -8.54 12.16
C ASP A 76 -1.41 -8.49 12.18
N VAL A 77 -0.84 -9.37 13.03
CA VAL A 77 0.59 -9.39 13.34
C VAL A 77 1.39 -9.91 12.15
N GLU A 78 0.84 -10.87 11.41
CA GLU A 78 1.49 -11.43 10.21
C GLU A 78 1.69 -10.34 9.17
N VAL A 79 0.65 -9.57 8.85
CA VAL A 79 0.73 -8.44 7.90
C VAL A 79 1.75 -7.40 8.35
N VAL A 80 1.82 -7.11 9.65
CA VAL A 80 2.82 -6.16 10.18
C VAL A 80 4.22 -6.75 10.10
N SER A 81 4.42 -8.00 10.50
CA SER A 81 5.72 -8.69 10.45
C SER A 81 6.30 -8.71 9.03
N ASP A 82 5.51 -9.13 8.06
CA ASP A 82 5.92 -9.17 6.66
C ASP A 82 6.26 -7.78 6.14
N THR A 83 5.37 -6.81 6.43
CA THR A 83 5.56 -5.44 5.96
C THR A 83 6.80 -4.78 6.53
N VAL A 84 7.11 -4.93 7.82
CA VAL A 84 8.31 -4.32 8.42
C VAL A 84 9.60 -5.02 7.98
N SER A 85 9.54 -6.34 7.78
CA SER A 85 10.67 -7.12 7.27
C SER A 85 11.00 -6.71 5.83
N GLU A 86 10.00 -6.69 4.94
CA GLU A 86 10.19 -6.28 3.55
C GLU A 86 10.57 -4.80 3.42
N ARG A 87 10.05 -3.92 4.27
CA ARG A 87 10.48 -2.51 4.32
C ARG A 87 11.98 -2.37 4.50
N ALA A 88 12.57 -3.15 5.41
CA ALA A 88 14.01 -3.15 5.64
C ALA A 88 14.77 -3.65 4.41
N VAL A 89 14.30 -4.70 3.76
CA VAL A 89 14.90 -5.22 2.52
C VAL A 89 14.81 -4.18 1.38
N VAL A 90 13.66 -3.56 1.18
CA VAL A 90 13.48 -2.52 0.14
C VAL A 90 14.44 -1.36 0.36
N GLN A 91 14.68 -0.95 1.61
CA GLN A 91 15.69 0.06 1.92
C GLN A 91 17.11 -0.40 1.58
N GLN A 92 17.45 -1.65 1.83
CA GLN A 92 18.79 -2.19 1.51
C GLN A 92 19.06 -2.22 0.00
N ILE A 93 18.08 -2.65 -0.79
CA ILE A 93 18.24 -2.78 -2.25
C ILE A 93 18.07 -1.46 -3.00
N ALA A 94 17.35 -0.50 -2.45
CA ALA A 94 17.12 0.82 -3.02
C ALA A 94 17.36 1.96 -1.99
N PRO A 95 18.59 2.08 -1.42
CA PRO A 95 18.86 2.95 -0.27
C PRO A 95 18.70 4.45 -0.57
N HIS A 96 18.60 4.82 -1.83
CA HIS A 96 18.40 6.19 -2.29
C HIS A 96 16.91 6.61 -2.37
N ILE A 97 15.96 5.69 -2.19
CA ILE A 97 14.51 5.96 -2.35
C ILE A 97 13.79 5.93 -1.00
N PRO A 98 13.54 4.78 -0.33
CA PRO A 98 12.95 4.80 1.01
C PRO A 98 13.96 5.36 2.01
N LYS A 99 13.53 6.33 2.81
CA LYS A 99 14.35 6.93 3.87
C LYS A 99 13.66 6.78 5.22
N PRO A 100 14.38 6.38 6.26
CA PRO A 100 13.84 6.41 7.62
C PRO A 100 13.28 7.79 7.95
N ASP A 101 12.07 7.83 8.46
CA ASP A 101 11.37 9.06 8.81
C ASP A 101 10.46 8.79 10.02
N PRO A 102 10.95 9.04 11.25
CA PRO A 102 10.22 8.71 12.46
C PRO A 102 8.87 9.41 12.53
N MET A 103 7.82 8.64 12.76
CA MET A 103 6.43 9.07 12.81
C MET A 103 6.03 9.46 14.23
N LEU A 104 5.49 10.66 14.43
CA LEU A 104 4.86 11.08 15.68
C LEU A 104 3.38 10.66 15.67
N LEU A 105 2.96 9.95 16.73
CA LEU A 105 1.58 9.55 16.95
C LEU A 105 1.07 10.17 18.26
N PRO A 106 0.41 11.35 18.22
CA PRO A 106 -0.24 11.92 19.39
C PRO A 106 -1.50 11.12 19.75
N VAL A 107 -1.73 10.92 21.05
CA VAL A 107 -2.88 10.21 21.59
C VAL A 107 -3.79 11.19 22.32
N TYR A 108 -5.07 11.14 21.95
CA TYR A 108 -6.12 11.93 22.55
C TYR A 108 -7.08 11.04 23.32
N GLU A 109 -7.53 11.53 24.48
CA GLU A 109 -8.61 10.91 25.25
C GLU A 109 -9.95 11.37 24.68
N GLU A 110 -10.49 10.55 23.77
CA GLU A 110 -11.74 10.82 23.07
C GLU A 110 -12.45 9.50 22.70
N ASP A 111 -13.77 9.57 22.54
CA ASP A 111 -14.57 8.40 22.16
C ASP A 111 -14.15 7.87 20.77
N GLY A 112 -13.98 6.55 20.68
CA GLY A 112 -13.58 5.89 19.44
C GLY A 112 -12.10 6.03 19.05
N ALA A 113 -11.24 6.54 19.96
CA ALA A 113 -9.80 6.58 19.75
C ALA A 113 -9.23 5.19 19.40
N THR A 114 -8.33 5.15 18.41
CA THR A 114 -7.68 3.91 17.98
C THR A 114 -6.80 3.34 19.09
N PHE A 115 -6.06 4.20 19.79
CA PHE A 115 -5.17 3.84 20.88
C PHE A 115 -5.43 4.66 22.13
N SER A 116 -5.52 3.99 23.29
CA SER A 116 -5.15 4.64 24.55
C SER A 116 -3.61 4.69 24.63
N LEU A 117 -3.06 5.54 25.49
CA LEU A 117 -1.59 5.62 25.67
C LEU A 117 -0.98 4.28 26.07
N PHE A 118 -1.69 3.48 26.87
CA PHE A 118 -1.27 2.14 27.24
C PHE A 118 -1.26 1.18 26.05
N ARG A 119 -2.36 1.15 25.26
CA ARG A 119 -2.44 0.32 24.05
C ARG A 119 -1.40 0.72 23.02
N LEU A 120 -1.13 2.02 22.87
CA LEU A 120 -0.07 2.50 21.99
C LEU A 120 1.29 1.95 22.40
N LYS A 121 1.62 2.01 23.71
CA LYS A 121 2.90 1.47 24.22
C LYS A 121 3.07 0.01 23.84
N VAL A 122 2.06 -0.82 24.09
CA VAL A 122 2.12 -2.26 23.76
C VAL A 122 2.25 -2.47 22.25
N ALA A 123 1.48 -1.75 21.43
CA ALA A 123 1.54 -1.86 19.98
C ALA A 123 2.91 -1.46 19.44
N MET A 124 3.53 -0.41 19.99
CA MET A 124 4.85 0.05 19.57
C MET A 124 5.97 -0.92 19.97
N GLU A 125 5.91 -1.51 21.16
CA GLU A 125 6.87 -2.54 21.59
C GLU A 125 6.78 -3.79 20.70
N LEU A 126 5.56 -4.22 20.37
CA LEU A 126 5.35 -5.34 19.44
C LEU A 126 5.84 -4.99 18.03
N TYR A 127 5.58 -3.78 17.57
CA TYR A 127 6.05 -3.29 16.27
C TYR A 127 7.58 -3.30 16.16
N ASP A 128 8.27 -2.81 17.19
CA ASP A 128 9.73 -2.81 17.24
C ASP A 128 10.32 -4.21 17.29
N LEU A 129 9.67 -5.12 18.02
CA LEU A 129 10.05 -6.52 18.07
C LEU A 129 9.98 -7.15 16.67
N LEU A 130 8.87 -6.96 15.98
CA LEU A 130 8.65 -7.48 14.63
C LEU A 130 9.62 -6.86 13.60
N ALA A 131 9.92 -5.57 13.76
CA ALA A 131 10.87 -4.85 12.91
C ALA A 131 12.35 -5.16 13.23
N GLY A 132 12.64 -5.87 14.34
CA GLY A 132 14.00 -6.13 14.79
C GLY A 132 14.79 -4.89 15.21
N VAL A 133 14.11 -3.80 15.60
CA VAL A 133 14.73 -2.53 16.00
C VAL A 133 14.71 -2.27 17.51
N ASN A 134 14.12 -3.15 18.29
CA ASN A 134 14.11 -3.10 19.74
C ASN A 134 15.57 -3.02 20.28
N ASN A 135 15.79 -2.20 21.29
CA ASN A 135 17.12 -1.92 21.86
C ASN A 135 18.11 -1.23 20.88
N THR A 136 17.63 -0.60 19.84
CA THR A 136 18.43 0.24 18.92
C THR A 136 18.05 1.71 19.05
N PRO A 137 18.86 2.65 18.50
CA PRO A 137 18.46 4.06 18.45
C PRO A 137 17.18 4.33 17.65
N ALA A 138 16.75 3.37 16.82
CA ALA A 138 15.54 3.43 16.01
C ALA A 138 14.31 2.90 16.76
N ALA A 139 14.47 2.39 17.99
CA ALA A 139 13.37 1.91 18.81
C ALA A 139 12.37 3.02 19.12
N ASN A 140 11.13 2.63 19.31
CA ASN A 140 10.04 3.53 19.67
C ASN A 140 10.31 4.29 20.97
N LYS A 141 9.61 5.42 21.12
CA LYS A 141 9.58 6.18 22.39
C LYS A 141 8.17 6.58 22.71
N VAL A 142 7.71 6.20 23.88
CA VAL A 142 6.47 6.76 24.45
C VAL A 142 6.79 8.12 25.02
N LEU A 143 5.95 9.10 24.71
CA LEU A 143 6.14 10.52 25.03
C LEU A 143 5.05 11.00 25.97
N SER A 144 5.41 11.87 26.92
CA SER A 144 4.45 12.66 27.69
C SER A 144 3.76 13.69 26.79
N LYS A 145 2.70 14.31 27.28
CA LYS A 145 2.01 15.43 26.62
C LYS A 145 2.97 16.58 26.31
N GLU A 146 3.83 16.93 27.25
CA GLU A 146 4.81 18.00 27.14
C GLU A 146 5.82 17.69 26.03
N GLU A 147 6.35 16.47 25.99
CA GLU A 147 7.31 16.02 24.96
C GLU A 147 6.68 16.00 23.56
N VAL A 148 5.39 15.64 23.44
CA VAL A 148 4.65 15.72 22.18
C VAL A 148 4.53 17.17 21.72
N LEU A 149 4.17 18.10 22.64
CA LEU A 149 4.02 19.52 22.32
C LEU A 149 5.36 20.23 22.06
N GLU A 150 6.46 19.76 22.66
CA GLU A 150 7.80 20.25 22.30
C GLU A 150 8.16 19.90 20.85
N ARG A 151 7.78 18.70 20.38
CA ARG A 151 8.01 18.26 19.01
C ARG A 151 7.07 18.92 18.01
N GLN A 152 5.80 19.09 18.38
CA GLN A 152 4.75 19.62 17.52
C GLN A 152 3.84 20.60 18.30
N PRO A 153 4.28 21.87 18.45
CA PRO A 153 3.62 22.84 19.34
C PRO A 153 2.21 23.26 18.93
N ASN A 154 1.90 23.18 17.63
CA ASN A 154 0.62 23.60 17.04
C ASN A 154 -0.45 22.49 17.05
N LEU A 155 -0.19 21.35 17.70
CA LEU A 155 -1.23 20.35 17.95
C LEU A 155 -2.27 20.86 18.95
N LYS A 156 -3.51 20.42 18.79
CA LYS A 156 -4.58 20.62 19.78
C LYS A 156 -4.13 20.11 21.14
N LYS A 157 -4.21 20.96 22.16
CA LYS A 157 -3.77 20.65 23.54
C LYS A 157 -4.82 19.96 24.38
N GLU A 158 -6.10 20.25 24.06
CA GLU A 158 -7.25 19.67 24.75
C GLU A 158 -7.39 18.19 24.41
N GLY A 159 -7.57 17.35 25.43
CA GLY A 159 -7.67 15.90 25.27
C GLY A 159 -6.35 15.18 24.95
N LEU A 160 -5.26 15.89 24.68
CA LEU A 160 -3.95 15.27 24.46
C LEU A 160 -3.41 14.69 25.77
N VAL A 161 -3.12 13.39 25.78
CA VAL A 161 -2.62 12.68 26.98
C VAL A 161 -1.15 12.23 26.83
N GLY A 162 -0.62 12.25 25.65
CA GLY A 162 0.75 11.85 25.33
C GLY A 162 0.86 11.39 23.90
N GLY A 163 1.82 10.53 23.61
CA GLY A 163 1.99 9.99 22.27
C GLY A 163 3.15 9.02 22.16
N GLY A 164 3.56 8.75 20.94
CA GLY A 164 4.71 7.94 20.67
C GLY A 164 5.44 8.35 19.38
N VAL A 165 6.70 7.95 19.28
CA VAL A 165 7.48 8.03 18.05
C VAL A 165 7.94 6.64 17.70
N TYR A 166 7.70 6.23 16.47
CA TYR A 166 8.12 4.93 15.93
C TYR A 166 8.71 5.09 14.53
N LEU A 167 9.50 4.11 14.10
CA LEU A 167 10.18 4.18 12.82
C LEU A 167 9.25 3.77 11.67
N ASP A 168 9.06 4.69 10.72
CA ASP A 168 8.54 4.40 9.39
C ASP A 168 9.40 5.05 8.31
N PHE A 169 9.08 4.88 7.04
CA PHE A 169 9.91 5.35 5.94
C PHE A 169 9.10 6.22 4.97
N ARG A 170 9.59 7.43 4.71
CA ARG A 170 9.13 8.21 3.56
C ARG A 170 9.63 7.59 2.27
N ASN A 171 8.83 7.72 1.21
CA ASN A 171 9.12 7.11 -0.08
C ASN A 171 8.91 8.08 -1.24
N ASN A 172 9.44 7.72 -2.38
CA ASN A 172 9.01 8.16 -3.69
C ASN A 172 8.56 6.92 -4.46
N ASP A 173 7.29 6.60 -4.36
CA ASP A 173 6.68 5.37 -4.86
C ASP A 173 6.83 5.22 -6.37
N ALA A 174 6.55 6.27 -7.15
CA ALA A 174 6.79 6.25 -8.61
C ALA A 174 8.26 5.99 -8.94
N ARG A 175 9.18 6.61 -8.20
CA ARG A 175 10.61 6.40 -8.42
C ARG A 175 11.03 4.97 -8.10
N LEU A 176 10.46 4.37 -7.07
CA LEU A 176 10.72 2.97 -6.74
C LEU A 176 10.30 2.04 -7.88
N VAL A 177 9.12 2.27 -8.47
CA VAL A 177 8.67 1.52 -9.67
C VAL A 177 9.65 1.70 -10.82
N ILE A 178 10.01 2.94 -11.16
CA ILE A 178 10.91 3.25 -12.27
C ILE A 178 12.28 2.58 -12.11
N GLU A 179 12.84 2.55 -10.91
CA GLU A 179 14.13 1.87 -10.68
C GLU A 179 14.03 0.34 -10.86
N ASN A 180 12.93 -0.29 -10.42
CA ASN A 180 12.68 -1.71 -10.69
C ASN A 180 12.53 -1.98 -12.20
N ILE A 181 11.77 -1.15 -12.92
CA ILE A 181 11.59 -1.23 -14.38
C ILE A 181 12.93 -1.07 -15.12
N LYS A 182 13.73 -0.08 -14.74
CA LYS A 182 15.05 0.15 -15.33
C LYS A 182 15.97 -1.03 -15.08
N ARG A 183 15.96 -1.58 -13.87
CA ARG A 183 16.79 -2.76 -13.55
C ARG A 183 16.32 -3.98 -14.31
N ALA A 184 15.01 -4.25 -14.39
CA ALA A 184 14.48 -5.34 -15.22
C ALA A 184 14.91 -5.21 -16.68
N ASN A 185 14.89 -3.98 -17.24
CA ASN A 185 15.37 -3.74 -18.60
C ASN A 185 16.88 -3.98 -18.77
N GLN A 186 17.70 -3.61 -17.77
CA GLN A 186 19.13 -3.90 -17.76
C GLN A 186 19.40 -5.41 -17.73
N ASP A 187 18.58 -6.17 -17.01
CA ASP A 187 18.67 -7.63 -16.91
C ASP A 187 18.01 -8.36 -18.11
N GLY A 188 17.55 -7.61 -19.12
CA GLY A 188 17.11 -8.13 -20.42
C GLY A 188 15.61 -8.11 -20.68
N ALA A 189 14.77 -7.69 -19.73
CA ALA A 189 13.34 -7.56 -19.98
C ALA A 189 13.02 -6.53 -21.07
N LEU A 190 12.05 -6.83 -21.91
CA LEU A 190 11.52 -5.95 -22.93
C LEU A 190 10.38 -5.13 -22.35
N ILE A 191 10.56 -3.83 -22.23
CA ILE A 191 9.64 -2.94 -21.49
C ILE A 191 9.05 -1.91 -22.45
N ALA A 192 7.71 -1.74 -22.41
CA ALA A 192 7.02 -0.71 -23.18
C ALA A 192 5.84 -0.11 -22.40
N ASN A 193 5.86 1.21 -22.20
CA ASN A 193 4.71 1.99 -21.74
C ASN A 193 3.84 2.44 -22.93
N HIS A 194 2.65 2.98 -22.66
CA HIS A 194 1.65 3.36 -23.67
C HIS A 194 1.31 2.22 -24.64
N VAL A 195 1.32 0.99 -24.14
CA VAL A 195 0.91 -0.23 -24.87
C VAL A 195 -0.20 -0.91 -24.09
N LYS A 196 -1.39 -0.93 -24.66
CA LYS A 196 -2.61 -1.45 -24.03
C LYS A 196 -2.88 -2.88 -24.51
N ALA A 197 -3.14 -3.79 -23.58
CA ALA A 197 -3.72 -5.08 -23.89
C ALA A 197 -5.20 -4.91 -24.28
N GLU A 198 -5.60 -5.37 -25.45
CA GLU A 198 -6.98 -5.26 -25.96
C GLU A 198 -7.67 -6.64 -26.10
N GLY A 199 -6.92 -7.71 -26.03
CA GLY A 199 -7.43 -9.08 -26.12
C GLY A 199 -6.34 -10.12 -25.91
N PHE A 200 -6.73 -11.38 -25.98
CA PHE A 200 -5.82 -12.51 -25.82
C PHE A 200 -5.78 -13.38 -27.08
N LEU A 201 -4.65 -14.01 -27.32
CA LEU A 201 -4.46 -15.07 -28.30
C LEU A 201 -4.70 -16.41 -27.61
N PHE A 202 -5.37 -17.33 -28.32
CA PHE A 202 -5.69 -18.65 -27.80
C PHE A 202 -5.18 -19.75 -28.74
N ASP A 203 -4.80 -20.88 -28.17
CA ASP A 203 -4.62 -22.12 -28.93
C ASP A 203 -5.95 -22.87 -29.15
N GLU A 204 -5.87 -24.01 -29.84
CA GLU A 204 -7.03 -24.86 -30.14
C GLU A 204 -7.71 -25.42 -28.88
N SER A 205 -7.01 -25.52 -27.74
CA SER A 205 -7.53 -25.96 -26.46
C SER A 205 -8.19 -24.83 -25.63
N GLY A 206 -8.13 -23.59 -26.12
CA GLY A 206 -8.63 -22.40 -25.41
C GLY A 206 -7.66 -21.84 -24.38
N LYS A 207 -6.39 -22.25 -24.37
CA LYS A 207 -5.36 -21.68 -23.51
C LYS A 207 -4.78 -20.41 -24.11
N ILE A 208 -4.44 -19.44 -23.26
CA ILE A 208 -3.82 -18.18 -23.67
C ILE A 208 -2.39 -18.45 -24.11
N THR A 209 -2.03 -17.95 -25.30
CA THR A 209 -0.71 -18.04 -25.93
C THR A 209 -0.10 -16.68 -26.22
N GLY A 210 -0.74 -15.61 -25.78
CA GLY A 210 -0.28 -14.25 -25.98
C GLY A 210 -1.38 -13.21 -25.83
N VAL A 211 -1.07 -12.00 -26.26
CA VAL A 211 -1.91 -10.81 -26.13
C VAL A 211 -2.01 -10.08 -27.46
N VAL A 212 -3.19 -9.57 -27.77
CA VAL A 212 -3.40 -8.53 -28.78
C VAL A 212 -3.22 -7.18 -28.10
N ALA A 213 -2.23 -6.42 -28.55
CA ALA A 213 -1.85 -5.15 -27.95
C ALA A 213 -1.97 -3.99 -28.95
N ARG A 214 -2.26 -2.79 -28.43
CA ARG A 214 -2.24 -1.54 -29.19
C ARG A 214 -1.16 -0.60 -28.65
N ASP A 215 -0.29 -0.12 -29.49
CA ASP A 215 0.59 1.00 -29.18
C ASP A 215 -0.21 2.31 -29.26
N LEU A 216 -0.48 2.91 -28.13
CA LEU A 216 -1.30 4.13 -28.02
C LEU A 216 -0.60 5.38 -28.59
N LEU A 217 0.72 5.33 -28.84
CA LEU A 217 1.45 6.45 -29.46
C LEU A 217 1.39 6.43 -30.98
N THR A 218 1.22 5.25 -31.57
CA THR A 218 1.21 5.06 -33.04
C THR A 218 -0.12 4.53 -33.57
N ASP A 219 -1.02 4.13 -32.67
CA ASP A 219 -2.31 3.47 -32.95
C ASP A 219 -2.16 2.10 -33.66
N GLN A 220 -0.98 1.51 -33.67
CA GLN A 220 -0.74 0.21 -34.27
C GLN A 220 -1.19 -0.92 -33.35
N VAL A 221 -1.96 -1.86 -33.90
CA VAL A 221 -2.33 -3.12 -33.26
C VAL A 221 -1.33 -4.20 -33.68
N PHE A 222 -0.89 -5.02 -32.71
CA PHE A 222 0.04 -6.10 -32.95
C PHE A 222 -0.14 -7.22 -31.92
N GLU A 223 0.43 -8.38 -32.22
CA GLU A 223 0.40 -9.55 -31.36
C GLU A 223 1.73 -9.70 -30.62
N ILE A 224 1.64 -10.12 -29.36
CA ILE A 224 2.78 -10.55 -28.53
C ILE A 224 2.50 -11.98 -28.11
N LYS A 225 3.34 -12.92 -28.54
CA LYS A 225 3.25 -14.33 -28.13
C LYS A 225 4.00 -14.57 -26.83
N ALA A 226 3.41 -15.34 -25.93
CA ALA A 226 4.02 -15.71 -24.66
C ALA A 226 3.53 -17.07 -24.19
N ARG A 227 4.41 -17.83 -23.52
CA ARG A 227 4.07 -19.11 -22.89
C ARG A 227 3.19 -18.92 -21.66
N LEU A 228 3.39 -17.80 -20.94
CA LEU A 228 2.62 -17.42 -19.79
C LEU A 228 2.31 -15.93 -19.83
N VAL A 229 1.08 -15.56 -19.48
CA VAL A 229 0.64 -14.18 -19.33
C VAL A 229 0.20 -13.94 -17.91
N ILE A 230 0.70 -12.87 -17.29
CA ILE A 230 0.30 -12.45 -15.94
C ILE A 230 -0.32 -11.06 -15.97
N ASN A 231 -1.48 -10.94 -15.36
CA ASN A 231 -2.22 -9.72 -15.14
C ASN A 231 -1.83 -9.12 -13.78
N THR A 232 -1.21 -7.95 -13.80
CA THR A 232 -0.79 -7.17 -12.61
C THR A 232 -1.37 -5.75 -12.67
N THR A 233 -2.57 -5.60 -13.21
CA THR A 233 -3.16 -4.29 -13.55
C THR A 233 -3.90 -3.62 -12.37
N GLY A 234 -3.71 -4.09 -11.14
CA GLY A 234 -4.26 -3.47 -9.93
C GLY A 234 -5.78 -3.29 -10.02
N PRO A 235 -6.32 -2.05 -9.90
CA PRO A 235 -7.76 -1.81 -9.97
C PRO A 235 -8.44 -2.24 -11.27
N TRP A 236 -7.69 -2.40 -12.35
CA TRP A 236 -8.18 -2.87 -13.67
C TRP A 236 -8.16 -4.39 -13.82
N SER A 237 -7.77 -5.15 -12.79
CA SER A 237 -7.57 -6.61 -12.90
C SER A 237 -8.79 -7.35 -13.46
N ASP A 238 -10.00 -7.03 -13.00
CA ASP A 238 -11.23 -7.62 -13.53
C ASP A 238 -11.49 -7.24 -14.98
N LYS A 239 -11.20 -5.99 -15.37
CA LYS A 239 -11.37 -5.56 -16.77
C LYS A 239 -10.47 -6.36 -17.71
N VAL A 240 -9.21 -6.59 -17.32
CA VAL A 240 -8.27 -7.38 -18.11
C VAL A 240 -8.64 -8.87 -18.12
N ARG A 241 -9.01 -9.45 -16.98
CA ARG A 241 -9.53 -10.85 -16.93
C ARG A 241 -10.74 -11.03 -17.85
N ASN A 242 -11.65 -10.06 -17.86
CA ASN A 242 -12.87 -10.11 -18.68
C ASN A 242 -12.60 -10.04 -20.19
N LEU A 243 -11.43 -9.56 -20.63
CA LEU A 243 -11.03 -9.65 -22.05
C LEU A 243 -10.85 -11.11 -22.53
N SER A 244 -10.56 -12.04 -21.60
CA SER A 244 -10.37 -13.45 -21.89
C SER A 244 -11.65 -14.28 -21.88
N ASN A 245 -12.77 -13.75 -21.37
CA ASN A 245 -14.00 -14.48 -21.10
C ASN A 245 -15.13 -14.12 -22.05
N LYS A 246 -15.75 -15.16 -22.63
CA LYS A 246 -16.94 -15.05 -23.51
C LYS A 246 -18.27 -15.20 -22.77
N GLY A 247 -18.27 -15.38 -21.43
CA GLY A 247 -19.49 -15.71 -20.69
C GLY A 247 -19.62 -15.08 -19.32
N THR A 248 -18.91 -15.57 -18.31
CA THR A 248 -19.01 -15.09 -16.93
C THR A 248 -18.10 -13.89 -16.72
N GLN A 249 -18.64 -12.78 -16.22
CA GLN A 249 -17.82 -11.62 -15.86
C GLN A 249 -17.22 -11.79 -14.47
N PHE A 250 -15.91 -11.54 -14.32
CA PHE A 250 -15.25 -11.39 -13.04
C PHE A 250 -15.60 -10.06 -12.41
N SER A 251 -15.89 -10.06 -11.12
CA SER A 251 -16.17 -8.87 -10.31
C SER A 251 -15.63 -9.12 -8.89
N GLN A 252 -14.31 -9.27 -8.80
CA GLN A 252 -13.63 -9.54 -7.53
C GLN A 252 -13.00 -8.27 -6.94
N MET A 253 -12.72 -7.26 -7.78
CA MET A 253 -12.12 -6.03 -7.31
C MET A 253 -13.15 -5.14 -6.63
N ARG A 254 -12.79 -4.62 -5.44
CA ARG A 254 -13.52 -3.59 -4.69
C ARG A 254 -12.61 -2.35 -4.54
N PRO A 255 -12.46 -1.52 -5.57
CA PRO A 255 -11.60 -0.35 -5.47
C PRO A 255 -12.11 0.61 -4.40
N THR A 256 -11.19 1.13 -3.56
CA THR A 256 -11.50 2.22 -2.63
C THR A 256 -10.63 3.43 -2.92
N LYS A 257 -11.25 4.62 -2.83
CA LYS A 257 -10.59 5.89 -3.13
C LYS A 257 -9.95 6.48 -1.87
N GLY A 258 -8.69 6.88 -2.00
CA GLY A 258 -7.95 7.64 -1.00
C GLY A 258 -7.47 8.97 -1.57
N VAL A 259 -7.81 10.08 -0.90
CA VAL A 259 -7.49 11.44 -1.33
C VAL A 259 -6.43 12.06 -0.43
N HIS A 260 -5.53 12.84 -1.05
CA HIS A 260 -4.58 13.70 -0.35
C HIS A 260 -4.71 15.14 -0.84
N LEU A 261 -4.55 16.07 0.09
CA LEU A 261 -4.53 17.50 -0.17
C LEU A 261 -3.15 18.07 0.17
N VAL A 262 -2.71 19.05 -0.61
CA VAL A 262 -1.41 19.72 -0.46
C VAL A 262 -1.62 21.19 -0.20
N VAL A 263 -0.94 21.70 0.81
CA VAL A 263 -0.90 23.13 1.15
C VAL A 263 0.53 23.61 1.30
N ASP A 264 0.74 24.91 1.28
CA ASP A 264 2.03 25.49 1.63
C ASP A 264 2.39 25.19 3.09
N SER A 265 3.65 24.90 3.38
CA SER A 265 4.11 24.56 4.73
C SER A 265 3.94 25.69 5.75
N SER A 266 3.74 26.93 5.30
CA SER A 266 3.40 28.06 6.18
C SER A 266 2.01 27.96 6.78
N LYS A 267 1.08 27.23 6.14
CA LYS A 267 -0.29 27.02 6.63
C LYS A 267 -0.35 26.01 7.75
N ILE A 268 0.40 24.94 7.63
CA ILE A 268 0.50 23.90 8.66
C ILE A 268 1.95 23.43 8.73
N LYS A 269 2.67 23.93 9.74
CA LYS A 269 4.06 23.61 9.94
C LYS A 269 4.21 22.36 10.77
N VAL A 270 4.71 21.29 10.14
CA VAL A 270 5.09 20.06 10.81
C VAL A 270 6.59 19.81 10.60
N SER A 271 7.29 19.45 11.68
CA SER A 271 8.74 19.18 11.65
C SER A 271 9.07 17.73 11.32
N GLN A 272 8.11 16.83 11.50
CA GLN A 272 8.19 15.40 11.23
C GLN A 272 6.80 14.88 10.83
N PRO A 273 6.70 13.70 10.21
CA PRO A 273 5.42 13.04 9.96
C PRO A 273 4.58 12.91 11.21
N VAL A 274 3.29 13.22 11.12
CA VAL A 274 2.31 13.06 12.21
C VAL A 274 1.20 12.14 11.74
N TYR A 275 0.81 11.17 12.58
CA TYR A 275 -0.25 10.20 12.30
C TYR A 275 -1.21 10.14 13.49
N PHE A 276 -2.48 10.43 13.27
CA PHE A 276 -3.45 10.59 14.36
C PHE A 276 -4.86 10.17 13.98
N ASP A 277 -5.66 9.83 14.99
CA ASP A 277 -7.09 9.56 14.85
C ASP A 277 -7.86 10.77 14.31
N THR A 278 -8.87 10.52 13.49
CA THR A 278 -9.75 11.57 12.94
C THR A 278 -10.49 12.36 14.01
N GLY A 279 -10.75 11.74 15.16
CA GLY A 279 -11.59 12.31 16.22
C GLY A 279 -13.09 12.25 15.90
N LEU A 280 -13.47 11.48 14.88
CA LEU A 280 -14.87 11.33 14.44
C LEU A 280 -15.51 10.02 14.92
N GLY A 281 -14.75 9.18 15.65
CA GLY A 281 -15.21 7.86 16.10
C GLY A 281 -15.35 6.84 14.96
N ASP A 282 -14.83 7.14 13.77
CA ASP A 282 -14.90 6.29 12.58
C ASP A 282 -13.78 5.23 12.51
N GLY A 283 -12.93 5.15 13.53
CA GLY A 283 -11.80 4.22 13.60
C GLY A 283 -10.71 4.46 12.58
N ARG A 284 -10.70 5.62 11.93
CA ARG A 284 -9.74 6.01 10.91
C ARG A 284 -8.66 6.92 11.46
N MET A 285 -7.52 6.93 10.76
CA MET A 285 -6.39 7.78 11.06
C MET A 285 -5.92 8.52 9.81
N VAL A 286 -5.38 9.72 10.01
CA VAL A 286 -4.90 10.62 8.96
C VAL A 286 -3.44 10.93 9.18
N PHE A 287 -2.69 10.99 8.07
CA PHE A 287 -1.31 11.45 8.04
C PHE A 287 -1.24 12.94 7.72
N VAL A 288 -0.33 13.66 8.37
CA VAL A 288 0.13 15.00 7.99
C VAL A 288 1.64 14.95 7.84
N LEU A 289 2.12 15.23 6.65
CA LEU A 289 3.47 14.89 6.21
C LEU A 289 4.16 16.12 5.62
N PRO A 290 5.37 16.49 6.11
CA PRO A 290 6.17 17.53 5.49
C PRO A 290 6.87 16.99 4.24
N ARG A 291 6.94 17.80 3.19
CA ARG A 291 7.74 17.52 2.00
C ARG A 291 8.25 18.79 1.37
N GLU A 292 9.55 19.05 1.54
CA GLU A 292 10.18 20.29 1.10
C GLU A 292 9.49 21.53 1.70
N ASN A 293 8.92 22.42 0.89
CA ASN A 293 8.18 23.60 1.31
C ASN A 293 6.65 23.37 1.33
N LYS A 294 6.20 22.13 1.28
CA LYS A 294 4.79 21.77 1.32
C LYS A 294 4.47 20.84 2.48
N THR A 295 3.23 20.85 2.88
CA THR A 295 2.64 19.85 3.77
C THR A 295 1.47 19.22 3.04
N TYR A 296 1.41 17.88 3.03
CA TYR A 296 0.27 17.16 2.50
C TYR A 296 -0.35 16.27 3.56
N PHE A 297 -1.63 16.04 3.44
CA PHE A 297 -2.38 15.23 4.39
C PHE A 297 -3.45 14.38 3.71
N GLY A 298 -3.76 13.28 4.34
CA GLY A 298 -4.70 12.25 3.87
C GLY A 298 -4.61 11.00 4.76
N THR A 299 -5.50 10.07 4.59
CA THR A 299 -6.28 9.84 3.38
C THR A 299 -7.74 9.56 3.70
N THR A 300 -8.63 9.79 2.76
CA THR A 300 -9.98 9.22 2.78
C THR A 300 -9.93 7.72 2.49
N ASP A 301 -11.02 7.00 2.72
CA ASP A 301 -11.18 5.59 2.34
C ASP A 301 -12.65 5.32 2.05
N THR A 302 -13.05 5.46 0.78
CA THR A 302 -14.42 5.35 0.33
C THR A 302 -14.54 4.38 -0.84
N ASP A 303 -15.59 3.55 -0.88
CA ASP A 303 -15.86 2.69 -2.03
C ASP A 303 -15.93 3.52 -3.31
N TYR A 304 -15.43 2.97 -4.41
CA TYR A 304 -15.31 3.70 -5.66
C TYR A 304 -15.79 2.86 -6.85
N THR A 305 -16.77 3.41 -7.58
CA THR A 305 -17.37 2.80 -8.78
C THR A 305 -17.21 3.66 -10.04
N GLY A 306 -16.47 4.76 -9.95
CA GLY A 306 -16.28 5.71 -11.05
C GLY A 306 -15.19 5.31 -12.04
N ASP A 307 -14.72 6.29 -12.79
CA ASP A 307 -13.62 6.12 -13.75
C ASP A 307 -12.30 5.77 -13.03
N LEU A 308 -11.75 4.59 -13.33
CA LEU A 308 -10.52 4.10 -12.70
C LEU A 308 -9.27 4.89 -13.16
N GLU A 309 -9.29 5.46 -14.37
CA GLU A 309 -8.14 6.19 -14.92
C GLU A 309 -8.01 7.59 -14.30
N HIS A 310 -9.17 8.23 -14.05
CA HIS A 310 -9.22 9.60 -13.57
C HIS A 310 -10.11 9.75 -12.31
N PRO A 311 -9.72 9.08 -11.20
CA PRO A 311 -10.46 9.25 -9.93
C PRO A 311 -10.38 10.70 -9.48
N LYS A 312 -11.54 11.30 -9.21
CA LYS A 312 -11.66 12.72 -8.86
C LYS A 312 -11.75 12.91 -7.36
N VAL A 313 -11.13 13.98 -6.89
CA VAL A 313 -11.35 14.52 -5.54
C VAL A 313 -12.71 15.21 -5.54
N THR A 314 -13.56 14.90 -4.57
CA THR A 314 -14.89 15.50 -4.40
C THR A 314 -14.90 16.53 -3.28
N GLN A 315 -15.95 17.35 -3.19
CA GLN A 315 -16.09 18.31 -2.11
C GLN A 315 -16.17 17.61 -0.75
N GLU A 316 -16.83 16.44 -0.68
CA GLU A 316 -16.92 15.65 0.56
C GLU A 316 -15.54 15.18 1.04
N ASP A 317 -14.64 14.77 0.12
CA ASP A 317 -13.27 14.41 0.46
C ASP A 317 -12.52 15.60 1.09
N VAL A 318 -12.69 16.78 0.49
CA VAL A 318 -12.05 18.04 0.93
C VAL A 318 -12.58 18.43 2.31
N ASP A 319 -13.89 18.48 2.49
CA ASP A 319 -14.54 18.88 3.74
C ASP A 319 -14.17 17.93 4.89
N TYR A 320 -14.13 16.62 4.61
CA TYR A 320 -13.71 15.60 5.57
C TYR A 320 -12.26 15.84 6.03
N LEU A 321 -11.32 15.98 5.09
CA LEU A 321 -9.90 16.15 5.44
C LEU A 321 -9.63 17.51 6.11
N LEU A 322 -10.23 18.59 5.65
CA LEU A 322 -10.09 19.91 6.27
C LEU A 322 -10.67 19.94 7.69
N GLY A 323 -11.84 19.31 7.90
CA GLY A 323 -12.45 19.20 9.21
C GLY A 323 -11.52 18.51 10.21
N ILE A 324 -10.93 17.39 9.82
CA ILE A 324 -10.00 16.60 10.66
C ILE A 324 -8.73 17.40 10.96
N VAL A 325 -8.10 17.95 9.94
CA VAL A 325 -6.80 18.62 10.10
C VAL A 325 -6.96 19.90 10.90
N ASN A 326 -7.99 20.70 10.65
CA ASN A 326 -8.27 21.91 11.44
C ASN A 326 -8.66 21.61 12.89
N ASN A 327 -9.30 20.45 13.16
CA ASN A 327 -9.54 20.01 14.52
C ASN A 327 -8.24 19.69 15.27
N ARG A 328 -7.28 19.00 14.60
CA ARG A 328 -6.00 18.62 15.22
C ARG A 328 -4.97 19.75 15.25
N PHE A 329 -5.06 20.69 14.31
CA PHE A 329 -4.19 21.87 14.18
C PHE A 329 -5.05 23.14 14.14
N PRO A 330 -5.67 23.54 15.27
CA PRO A 330 -6.71 24.58 15.29
C PRO A 330 -6.20 25.96 14.84
N GLU A 331 -4.92 26.25 15.02
CA GLU A 331 -4.31 27.50 14.59
C GLU A 331 -4.07 27.56 13.06
N ALA A 332 -4.09 26.43 12.38
CA ALA A 332 -3.85 26.35 10.92
C ALA A 332 -4.98 26.98 10.11
N ASN A 333 -6.24 26.79 10.54
CA ASN A 333 -7.45 27.33 9.93
C ASN A 333 -7.42 27.24 8.38
N ILE A 334 -7.10 26.03 7.87
CA ILE A 334 -6.95 25.77 6.43
C ILE A 334 -8.31 25.80 5.78
N THR A 335 -8.40 26.49 4.63
CA THR A 335 -9.60 26.61 3.79
C THR A 335 -9.35 25.99 2.42
N VAL A 336 -10.39 25.84 1.63
CA VAL A 336 -10.30 25.34 0.24
C VAL A 336 -9.34 26.18 -0.61
N GLN A 337 -9.26 27.51 -0.35
CA GLN A 337 -8.38 28.43 -1.04
C GLN A 337 -6.90 28.22 -0.76
N ASP A 338 -6.57 27.55 0.33
CA ASP A 338 -5.20 27.22 0.71
C ASP A 338 -4.68 25.95 0.04
N ILE A 339 -5.57 25.18 -0.60
CA ILE A 339 -5.20 23.93 -1.29
C ILE A 339 -4.54 24.28 -2.63
N GLU A 340 -3.27 23.91 -2.75
CA GLU A 340 -2.48 24.15 -3.97
C GLU A 340 -2.56 22.96 -4.95
N SER A 341 -2.73 21.75 -4.43
CA SER A 341 -2.77 20.53 -5.23
C SER A 341 -3.48 19.41 -4.49
N SER A 342 -3.90 18.40 -5.22
CA SER A 342 -4.52 17.20 -4.68
C SER A 342 -4.27 15.99 -5.58
N TRP A 343 -4.42 14.78 -5.02
CA TRP A 343 -4.49 13.56 -5.81
C TRP A 343 -5.44 12.56 -5.19
N ALA A 344 -6.02 11.72 -6.03
CA ALA A 344 -6.83 10.58 -5.65
C ALA A 344 -6.21 9.29 -6.19
N GLY A 345 -6.02 8.31 -5.34
CA GLY A 345 -5.55 6.98 -5.69
C GLY A 345 -6.60 5.92 -5.38
N LEU A 346 -6.57 4.82 -6.11
CA LEU A 346 -7.47 3.68 -5.90
C LEU A 346 -6.70 2.51 -5.29
N ARG A 347 -7.18 2.00 -4.16
CA ARG A 347 -6.65 0.76 -3.57
C ARG A 347 -7.31 -0.43 -4.28
N PRO A 348 -6.51 -1.40 -4.76
CA PRO A 348 -7.04 -2.58 -5.44
C PRO A 348 -7.48 -3.65 -4.43
N LEU A 349 -8.48 -3.35 -3.60
CA LEU A 349 -9.00 -4.31 -2.62
C LEU A 349 -9.78 -5.43 -3.33
N ILE A 350 -9.76 -6.63 -2.74
CA ILE A 350 -10.46 -7.80 -3.25
C ILE A 350 -11.73 -8.00 -2.42
N ALA A 351 -12.90 -8.01 -3.07
CA ALA A 351 -14.18 -8.29 -2.43
C ALA A 351 -14.22 -9.74 -1.93
N GLY A 352 -14.72 -9.98 -0.72
CA GLY A 352 -14.88 -11.33 -0.18
C GLY A 352 -13.61 -11.96 0.40
N ASN A 353 -12.48 -11.26 0.43
CA ASN A 353 -11.36 -11.63 1.28
C ASN A 353 -11.73 -11.33 2.75
N SER A 354 -12.64 -12.14 3.30
CA SER A 354 -12.59 -12.40 4.72
C SER A 354 -11.28 -13.14 4.93
N ALA A 355 -10.53 -12.69 5.87
CA ALA A 355 -9.17 -13.05 6.23
C ALA A 355 -8.86 -14.53 6.46
N SER A 356 -9.63 -15.48 5.99
CA SER A 356 -9.47 -16.89 6.33
C SER A 356 -8.64 -17.71 5.35
N ASP A 357 -8.31 -17.22 4.14
CA ASP A 357 -7.83 -18.19 3.16
C ASP A 357 -6.41 -18.07 2.64
N TYR A 358 -5.62 -17.02 2.85
CA TYR A 358 -4.20 -17.10 2.43
C TYR A 358 -3.22 -16.08 3.05
N ASN A 359 -3.65 -15.02 3.71
CA ASN A 359 -2.79 -14.14 4.50
C ASN A 359 -3.63 -13.48 5.61
N GLY A 360 -3.90 -14.21 6.60
CA GLY A 360 -4.27 -13.98 7.99
C GLY A 360 -4.70 -12.60 8.47
N GLY A 361 -5.58 -11.91 7.78
CA GLY A 361 -6.21 -10.73 8.35
C GLY A 361 -7.53 -11.12 9.01
N ASN A 362 -7.57 -11.28 10.31
CA ASN A 362 -8.75 -11.70 11.06
C ASN A 362 -9.64 -10.49 11.38
N ASN A 363 -10.83 -10.42 10.82
CA ASN A 363 -11.77 -9.31 10.89
C ASN A 363 -12.84 -9.45 11.99
N GLY A 364 -12.61 -10.29 12.98
CA GLY A 364 -13.48 -10.45 14.14
C GLY A 364 -13.19 -9.44 15.25
N THR A 365 -14.20 -9.11 16.05
CA THR A 365 -14.01 -8.38 17.29
C THR A 365 -13.30 -9.27 18.33
N ILE A 366 -12.12 -8.86 18.71
CA ILE A 366 -11.34 -9.54 19.77
C ILE A 366 -11.94 -9.20 21.12
N SER A 367 -12.12 -10.21 21.97
CA SER A 367 -12.59 -9.98 23.34
C SER A 367 -11.52 -9.26 24.16
N ASP A 368 -11.96 -8.39 25.10
CA ASP A 368 -11.05 -7.69 26.01
C ASP A 368 -10.20 -8.67 26.83
N GLU A 369 -10.70 -9.86 27.13
CA GLU A 369 -9.98 -10.91 27.85
C GLU A 369 -8.82 -11.48 27.01
N SER A 370 -9.07 -11.79 25.73
CA SER A 370 -8.04 -12.28 24.83
C SER A 370 -6.97 -11.22 24.57
N PHE A 371 -7.37 -9.96 24.46
CA PHE A 371 -6.48 -8.82 24.34
C PHE A 371 -5.59 -8.66 25.58
N ASN A 372 -6.17 -8.68 26.77
CA ASN A 372 -5.44 -8.53 28.02
C ASN A 372 -4.45 -9.68 28.26
N ASN A 373 -4.77 -10.90 27.81
CA ASN A 373 -3.85 -12.06 27.87
C ASN A 373 -2.62 -11.87 26.97
N LEU A 374 -2.80 -11.30 25.77
CA LEU A 374 -1.65 -10.99 24.91
C LEU A 374 -0.79 -9.88 25.56
N ILE A 375 -1.41 -8.84 26.09
CA ILE A 375 -0.70 -7.75 26.78
C ILE A 375 0.14 -8.29 27.92
N ALA A 376 -0.45 -9.12 28.80
CA ALA A 376 0.27 -9.73 29.91
C ALA A 376 1.45 -10.62 29.42
N THR A 377 1.28 -11.29 28.29
CA THR A 377 2.35 -12.10 27.69
C THR A 377 3.49 -11.23 27.15
N VAL A 378 3.17 -10.10 26.49
CA VAL A 378 4.17 -9.13 26.02
C VAL A 378 4.89 -8.47 27.19
N GLU A 379 4.18 -8.07 28.26
CA GLU A 379 4.79 -7.52 29.46
C GLU A 379 5.77 -8.52 30.11
N SER A 380 5.36 -9.81 30.22
CA SER A 380 6.22 -10.87 30.74
C SER A 380 7.43 -11.17 29.81
N TYR A 381 7.28 -10.97 28.52
CA TYR A 381 8.41 -11.03 27.58
C TYR A 381 9.39 -9.87 27.80
N LEU A 382 8.89 -8.66 28.01
CA LEU A 382 9.72 -7.48 28.27
C LEU A 382 10.49 -7.59 29.60
N THR A 383 9.91 -8.28 30.59
CA THR A 383 10.56 -8.60 31.88
C THR A 383 11.45 -9.85 31.82
N LYS A 384 11.58 -10.50 30.64
CA LYS A 384 12.33 -11.74 30.39
C LYS A 384 11.80 -12.97 31.14
N GLU A 385 10.54 -12.96 31.51
CA GLU A 385 9.85 -14.11 32.12
C GLU A 385 9.27 -15.05 31.04
N LYS A 386 9.01 -14.54 29.85
CA LYS A 386 8.53 -15.28 28.66
C LYS A 386 9.43 -15.08 27.46
N THR A 387 9.30 -15.98 26.48
CA THR A 387 10.10 -15.99 25.25
C THR A 387 9.34 -15.33 24.10
N ARG A 388 10.01 -15.08 22.97
CA ARG A 388 9.40 -14.65 21.73
C ARG A 388 8.34 -15.64 21.24
N GLU A 389 8.63 -16.94 21.37
CA GLU A 389 7.71 -18.01 20.99
C GLU A 389 6.40 -17.97 21.80
N ASP A 390 6.46 -17.56 23.09
CA ASP A 390 5.26 -17.37 23.91
C ASP A 390 4.39 -16.23 23.40
N VAL A 391 5.00 -15.15 22.90
CA VAL A 391 4.27 -14.02 22.28
C VAL A 391 3.64 -14.46 20.97
N GLU A 392 4.38 -15.14 20.10
CA GLU A 392 3.88 -15.68 18.83
C GLU A 392 2.72 -16.68 19.05
N ALA A 393 2.82 -17.54 20.08
CA ALA A 393 1.75 -18.47 20.45
C ALA A 393 0.50 -17.74 21.00
N ALA A 394 0.67 -16.68 21.79
CA ALA A 394 -0.44 -15.87 22.29
C ALA A 394 -1.17 -15.14 21.16
N VAL A 395 -0.43 -14.67 20.16
CA VAL A 395 -0.96 -14.05 18.94
C VAL A 395 -1.77 -15.06 18.14
N SER A 396 -1.21 -16.23 17.83
CA SER A 396 -1.88 -17.30 17.09
C SER A 396 -3.18 -17.77 17.77
N LYS A 397 -3.19 -17.82 19.10
CA LYS A 397 -4.39 -18.14 19.87
C LYS A 397 -5.47 -17.06 19.75
N LEU A 398 -5.06 -15.81 19.65
CA LEU A 398 -5.97 -14.68 19.48
C LEU A 398 -6.61 -14.70 18.08
N GLU A 399 -5.83 -14.98 17.05
CA GLU A 399 -6.28 -15.09 15.66
C GLU A 399 -7.35 -16.16 15.47
N SER A 400 -7.27 -17.26 16.21
CA SER A 400 -8.23 -18.37 16.13
C SER A 400 -9.59 -18.10 16.80
N SER A 401 -9.80 -16.97 17.47
CA SER A 401 -10.96 -16.70 18.34
C SER A 401 -12.03 -15.74 17.76
N THR A 402 -11.98 -15.40 16.48
CA THR A 402 -12.79 -14.32 15.87
C THR A 402 -13.97 -14.78 15.00
N SER A 403 -15.08 -13.98 14.93
CA SER A 403 -16.30 -14.29 14.18
C SER A 403 -16.61 -13.27 13.06
N GLU A 404 -17.28 -13.71 11.97
CA GLU A 404 -17.53 -12.94 10.73
C GLU A 404 -18.58 -11.82 10.86
N LYS A 405 -18.30 -10.65 10.23
CA LYS A 405 -19.25 -9.55 9.96
C LYS A 405 -18.94 -8.81 8.65
N HIS A 406 -19.95 -8.15 8.07
CA HIS A 406 -19.80 -7.31 6.86
C HIS A 406 -18.82 -6.15 7.12
N LEU A 407 -17.80 -6.00 6.25
CA LEU A 407 -16.64 -5.18 6.51
C LEU A 407 -16.74 -3.77 5.94
N ASP A 408 -16.41 -2.77 6.77
CA ASP A 408 -16.05 -1.42 6.33
C ASP A 408 -14.84 -1.47 5.38
N PRO A 409 -14.72 -0.60 4.36
CA PRO A 409 -13.57 -0.54 3.45
C PRO A 409 -12.21 -0.53 4.13
N SER A 410 -12.12 0.13 5.30
CA SER A 410 -10.89 0.20 6.09
C SER A 410 -10.51 -1.11 6.76
N ALA A 411 -11.46 -2.04 6.90
CA ALA A 411 -11.30 -3.35 7.52
C ALA A 411 -11.08 -4.49 6.49
N VAL A 412 -11.19 -4.22 5.18
CA VAL A 412 -10.91 -5.21 4.14
C VAL A 412 -9.41 -5.52 4.10
N SER A 413 -9.07 -6.82 4.03
CA SER A 413 -7.68 -7.26 3.94
C SER A 413 -6.94 -6.61 2.77
N ARG A 414 -5.69 -6.24 3.01
CA ARG A 414 -4.77 -5.67 2.01
C ARG A 414 -3.74 -6.69 1.53
N GLY A 415 -4.00 -7.97 1.73
CA GLY A 415 -3.21 -9.06 1.19
C GLY A 415 -3.26 -9.13 -0.34
N SER A 416 -2.31 -9.85 -0.93
CA SER A 416 -2.31 -10.17 -2.35
C SER A 416 -2.89 -11.55 -2.60
N SER A 417 -3.45 -11.76 -3.80
CA SER A 417 -3.84 -13.09 -4.28
C SER A 417 -3.22 -13.36 -5.65
N LEU A 418 -2.83 -14.61 -5.87
CA LEU A 418 -2.39 -15.12 -7.17
C LEU A 418 -3.36 -16.18 -7.64
N ASP A 419 -4.21 -15.83 -8.59
CA ASP A 419 -5.21 -16.73 -9.17
C ASP A 419 -4.75 -17.22 -10.54
N ARG A 420 -5.14 -18.45 -10.90
CA ARG A 420 -4.94 -19.00 -12.22
C ARG A 420 -6.27 -19.42 -12.82
N ASP A 421 -6.65 -18.78 -13.92
CA ASP A 421 -7.87 -19.12 -14.66
C ASP A 421 -7.71 -20.40 -15.48
N ASP A 422 -8.85 -21.03 -15.83
CA ASP A 422 -8.85 -22.25 -16.66
C ASP A 422 -8.15 -22.07 -18.02
N ASN A 423 -8.19 -20.85 -18.57
CA ASN A 423 -7.49 -20.51 -19.80
C ASN A 423 -5.97 -20.27 -19.61
N GLY A 424 -5.47 -20.37 -18.38
CA GLY A 424 -4.06 -20.24 -18.04
C GLY A 424 -3.59 -18.82 -17.68
N LEU A 425 -4.48 -17.81 -17.72
CA LEU A 425 -4.14 -16.45 -17.26
C LEU A 425 -3.80 -16.49 -15.77
N LEU A 426 -2.67 -15.94 -15.39
CA LEU A 426 -2.38 -15.61 -14.00
C LEU A 426 -2.86 -14.19 -13.69
N THR A 427 -3.48 -14.00 -12.53
CA THR A 427 -3.84 -12.66 -12.03
C THR A 427 -3.26 -12.49 -10.64
N LEU A 428 -2.38 -11.51 -10.50
CA LEU A 428 -1.83 -11.08 -9.21
C LEU A 428 -2.49 -9.76 -8.83
N ALA A 429 -3.40 -9.82 -7.87
CA ALA A 429 -4.25 -8.71 -7.45
C ALA A 429 -4.09 -8.39 -5.97
N GLY A 430 -4.50 -7.18 -5.54
CA GLY A 430 -4.34 -6.72 -4.17
C GLY A 430 -2.91 -6.31 -3.84
N GLY A 431 -2.53 -6.48 -2.56
CA GLY A 431 -1.18 -6.26 -2.10
C GLY A 431 -0.85 -4.81 -1.71
N LYS A 432 0.32 -4.66 -1.13
CA LYS A 432 0.93 -3.41 -0.65
C LYS A 432 2.25 -3.17 -1.40
N ILE A 433 2.83 -1.98 -1.23
CA ILE A 433 4.14 -1.66 -1.80
C ILE A 433 5.25 -2.60 -1.30
N THR A 434 5.07 -3.25 -0.18
CA THR A 434 6.00 -4.24 0.39
C THR A 434 5.86 -5.64 -0.19
N ASP A 435 4.81 -5.93 -0.95
CA ASP A 435 4.53 -7.27 -1.50
C ASP A 435 5.08 -7.46 -2.93
N TYR A 436 5.81 -6.49 -3.48
CA TYR A 436 6.23 -6.51 -4.90
C TYR A 436 7.43 -7.40 -5.20
N ARG A 437 8.18 -7.76 -4.21
CA ARG A 437 9.47 -8.47 -4.34
C ARG A 437 9.37 -10.03 -4.35
#